data_363cf547c6033efe517d78d73dd96ee0
#
_entry.id   363cf547c6033efe517d78d73dd96ee0
#
_cell.length_a   1.000
_cell.length_b   1.000
_cell.length_c   1.000
_cell.angle_alpha   90.00
_cell.angle_beta   90.00
_cell.angle_gamma   90.00
#
_symmetry.space_group_name_H-M   'P 1'
#
loop_
_entity.id
_entity.type
_entity.pdbx_description
1 polymer ?
#
loop_
_entity_poly.entity_id
_entity_poly.type
_entity_poly.pdbx_seq_one_letter_code
_entity_poly.pdbx_strand_id
1 'polypeptide(L)'
;MHEDHIATLKTKRRKLQRELLAIEDRLDDEPSKDWADRSAERQGDEVLEALGTHDLEELRKVDAALARAEMGTYGTCVRCGAAISAERLDALPETPHCKTCALSLVQ
;
A
#
# COMPACT_ATOMS: atom_id res chain seq x y z
N MET A 1 7.70 -15.91 -14.50
CA MET A 1 8.88 -15.10 -14.18
C MET A 1 8.57 -14.17 -13.07
N HIS A 2 8.15 -13.73 -12.32
CA HIS A 2 7.90 -12.90 -11.16
C HIS A 2 6.88 -13.52 -10.21
N GLU A 3 6.82 -14.88 -10.21
CA GLU A 3 5.84 -15.59 -9.39
C GLU A 3 6.02 -15.30 -7.90
N ASP A 4 7.27 -15.23 -7.43
CA ASP A 4 7.59 -14.93 -6.04
C ASP A 4 7.18 -13.51 -5.68
N HIS A 5 7.42 -12.55 -6.58
CA HIS A 5 7.02 -11.16 -6.37
C HIS A 5 5.51 -10.99 -6.34
N ILE A 6 4.82 -11.71 -7.22
CA ILE A 6 3.36 -11.71 -7.27
C ILE A 6 2.78 -12.32 -5.99
N ALA A 7 3.35 -13.42 -5.51
CA ALA A 7 2.94 -14.03 -4.25
C ALA A 7 3.13 -13.06 -3.07
N THR A 8 4.26 -12.36 -3.04
CA THR A 8 4.54 -11.34 -2.02
C THR A 8 3.51 -10.21 -2.08
N LEU A 9 3.15 -9.75 -3.28
CA LEU A 9 2.15 -8.72 -3.47
C LEU A 9 0.78 -9.15 -2.96
N LYS A 10 0.37 -10.37 -3.23
CA LYS A 10 -0.90 -10.92 -2.75
C LYS A 10 -0.95 -11.01 -1.23
N THR A 11 0.17 -11.41 -0.62
CA THR A 11 0.29 -11.46 0.84
C THR A 11 0.21 -10.06 1.43
N LYS A 12 0.92 -9.12 0.85
CA LYS A 12 0.91 -7.72 1.27
C LYS A 12 -0.49 -7.10 1.14
N ARG A 13 -1.18 -7.41 0.06
CA ARG A 13 -2.56 -6.96 -0.15
C ARG A 13 -3.48 -7.45 0.96
N ARG A 14 -3.40 -8.74 1.32
CA ARG A 14 -4.22 -9.30 2.40
C ARG A 14 -3.93 -8.61 3.73
N LYS A 15 -2.65 -8.37 4.01
CA LYS A 15 -2.24 -7.70 5.25
C LYS A 15 -2.81 -6.28 5.31
N LEU A 16 -2.69 -5.53 4.23
CA LEU A 16 -3.20 -4.15 4.15
C LEU A 16 -4.72 -4.12 4.27
N GLN A 17 -5.42 -5.07 3.65
CA GLN A 17 -6.87 -5.17 3.75
C GLN A 17 -7.30 -5.45 5.20
N ARG A 18 -6.59 -6.32 5.91
CA ARG A 18 -6.88 -6.60 7.31
C ARG A 18 -6.64 -5.38 8.20
N GLU A 19 -5.55 -4.66 7.95
CA GLU A 19 -5.24 -3.44 8.69
C GLU A 19 -6.31 -2.37 8.48
N LEU A 20 -6.78 -2.20 7.25
CA LEU A 20 -7.84 -1.25 6.93
C LEU A 20 -9.17 -1.65 7.59
N LEU A 21 -9.52 -2.94 7.58
CA LEU A 21 -10.72 -3.42 8.25
C LEU A 21 -10.65 -3.20 9.77
N ALA A 22 -9.49 -3.44 10.36
CA ALA A 22 -9.29 -3.21 11.78
C ALA A 22 -9.42 -1.73 12.15
N ILE A 23 -8.92 -0.83 11.29
CA ILE A 23 -9.04 0.62 11.48
C ILE A 23 -10.51 1.04 11.35
N GLU A 24 -11.21 0.54 10.34
CA GLU A 24 -12.63 0.84 10.13
C GLU A 24 -13.47 0.37 11.31
N ASP A 25 -13.21 -0.83 11.82
CA ASP A 25 -13.90 -1.35 13.00
C ASP A 25 -13.69 -0.45 14.21
N ARG A 26 -12.50 0.08 14.39
CA ARG A 26 -12.20 1.01 15.46
C ARG A 26 -12.88 2.36 15.30
N LEU A 27 -12.94 2.85 14.06
CA LEU A 27 -13.60 4.12 13.76
C LEU A 27 -15.11 4.01 13.88
N ASP A 28 -15.66 2.83 13.56
CA ASP A 28 -17.08 2.54 13.65
C ASP A 28 -17.54 2.15 15.06
N ASP A 29 -16.61 1.85 15.96
CA ASP A 29 -16.95 1.58 17.35
C ASP A 29 -17.77 2.73 17.91
N GLU A 30 -18.84 2.40 18.64
CA GLU A 30 -19.70 3.42 19.22
C GLU A 30 -18.88 4.42 20.03
N PRO A 31 -19.09 5.72 19.79
CA PRO A 31 -18.38 6.70 20.60
C PRO A 31 -18.68 6.47 22.07
N SER A 32 -17.63 6.60 22.87
CA SER A 32 -17.76 6.50 24.31
C SER A 32 -18.88 7.42 24.81
N LYS A 33 -19.65 6.92 25.75
CA LYS A 33 -20.72 7.70 26.38
C LYS A 33 -20.18 8.79 27.30
N ASP A 34 -18.88 8.75 27.56
CA ASP A 34 -18.19 9.73 28.41
C ASP A 34 -17.55 10.82 27.55
N TRP A 35 -17.96 12.06 27.78
CA TRP A 35 -17.45 13.20 27.04
C TRP A 35 -15.97 13.48 27.25
N ALA A 36 -15.40 13.11 28.40
CA ALA A 36 -13.98 13.27 28.67
C ALA A 36 -13.16 12.31 27.81
N ASP A 37 -13.61 11.08 27.66
CA ASP A 37 -12.97 10.09 26.82
C ASP A 37 -13.10 10.44 25.34
N ARG A 38 -14.14 11.17 24.98
CA ARG A 38 -14.41 11.57 23.60
C ARG A 38 -13.30 12.42 22.99
N SER A 39 -12.69 13.30 23.79
CA SER A 39 -11.55 14.10 23.32
C SER A 39 -10.33 13.24 23.05
N ALA A 40 -10.07 12.26 23.92
CA ALA A 40 -8.98 11.31 23.71
C ALA A 40 -9.25 10.41 22.52
N GLU A 41 -10.49 9.97 22.34
CA GLU A 41 -10.89 9.18 21.17
C GLU A 41 -10.70 9.95 19.89
N ARG A 42 -11.01 11.25 19.88
CA ARG A 42 -10.82 12.08 18.68
C ARG A 42 -9.36 12.13 18.24
N GLN A 43 -8.43 12.24 19.18
CA GLN A 43 -7.00 12.17 18.86
C GLN A 43 -6.62 10.81 18.30
N GLY A 44 -7.16 9.74 18.88
CA GLY A 44 -6.96 8.39 18.39
C GLY A 44 -7.51 8.19 16.98
N ASP A 45 -8.68 8.77 16.70
CA ASP A 45 -9.31 8.69 15.38
C ASP A 45 -8.48 9.40 14.31
N GLU A 46 -7.91 10.56 14.63
CA GLU A 46 -7.04 11.28 13.70
C GLU A 46 -5.82 10.45 13.32
N VAL A 47 -5.21 9.79 14.27
CA VAL A 47 -4.06 8.90 14.04
C VAL A 47 -4.49 7.70 13.19
N LEU A 48 -5.63 7.09 13.51
CA LEU A 48 -6.15 5.95 12.75
C LEU A 48 -6.52 6.35 11.32
N GLU A 49 -7.08 7.53 11.11
CA GLU A 49 -7.36 8.04 9.77
C GLU A 49 -6.08 8.23 8.96
N ALA A 50 -5.04 8.77 9.56
CA ALA A 50 -3.75 8.95 8.90
C ALA A 50 -3.14 7.60 8.51
N LEU A 51 -3.18 6.60 9.41
CA LEU A 51 -2.73 5.25 9.13
C LEU A 51 -3.55 4.59 8.02
N GLY A 52 -4.88 4.79 8.05
CA GLY A 52 -5.77 4.29 7.02
C GLY A 52 -5.47 4.88 5.65
N THR A 53 -5.16 6.16 5.58
CA THR A 53 -4.76 6.84 4.34
C THR A 53 -3.47 6.25 3.79
N HIS A 54 -2.47 6.04 4.65
CA HIS A 54 -1.20 5.44 4.26
C HIS A 54 -1.41 4.02 3.71
N ASP A 55 -2.16 3.19 4.43
CA ASP A 55 -2.44 1.82 4.02
C ASP A 55 -3.23 1.78 2.72
N LEU A 56 -4.16 2.70 2.53
CA LEU A 56 -4.93 2.79 1.30
C LEU A 56 -4.05 3.14 0.10
N GLU A 57 -3.10 4.05 0.27
CA GLU A 57 -2.14 4.40 -0.78
C GLU A 57 -1.26 3.20 -1.14
N GLU A 58 -0.78 2.48 -0.13
CA GLU A 58 0.00 1.27 -0.33
C GLU A 58 -0.82 0.19 -1.03
N LEU A 59 -2.08 0.02 -0.64
CA LEU A 59 -2.97 -0.94 -1.26
C LEU A 59 -3.20 -0.62 -2.74
N ARG A 60 -3.36 0.65 -3.08
CA ARG A 60 -3.51 1.09 -4.48
C ARG A 60 -2.28 0.73 -5.31
N LYS A 61 -1.09 0.91 -4.75
CA LYS A 61 0.17 0.54 -5.41
C LYS A 61 0.26 -0.96 -5.62
N VAL A 62 -0.11 -1.74 -4.62
CA VAL A 62 -0.12 -3.20 -4.70
C VAL A 62 -1.13 -3.68 -5.74
N ASP A 63 -2.34 -3.14 -5.73
CA ASP A 63 -3.38 -3.50 -6.70
C ASP A 63 -2.95 -3.14 -8.13
N ALA A 64 -2.32 -1.99 -8.32
CA ALA A 64 -1.80 -1.59 -9.62
C ALA A 64 -0.71 -2.54 -10.11
N ALA A 65 0.18 -2.98 -9.20
CA ALA A 65 1.22 -3.94 -9.53
C ALA A 65 0.63 -5.30 -9.93
N LEU A 66 -0.39 -5.76 -9.22
CA LEU A 66 -1.08 -7.01 -9.54
C LEU A 66 -1.82 -6.92 -10.88
N ALA A 67 -2.40 -5.76 -11.19
CA ALA A 67 -3.02 -5.52 -12.50
C ALA A 67 -1.98 -5.59 -13.63
N ARG A 68 -0.79 -5.02 -13.41
CA ARG A 68 0.31 -5.14 -14.38
C ARG A 68 0.74 -6.59 -14.57
N ALA A 69 0.74 -7.38 -13.49
CA ALA A 69 1.06 -8.81 -13.60
C ALA A 69 0.05 -9.54 -14.50
N GLU A 70 -1.23 -9.23 -14.36
CA GLU A 70 -2.27 -9.81 -15.22
C GLU A 70 -2.12 -9.39 -16.68
N MET A 71 -1.67 -8.17 -16.91
CA MET A 71 -1.43 -7.64 -18.26
C MET A 71 -0.11 -8.09 -18.88
N GLY A 72 0.73 -8.78 -18.11
CA GLY A 72 2.05 -9.22 -18.57
C GLY A 72 3.11 -8.12 -18.60
N THR A 73 2.86 -7.00 -17.92
CA THR A 73 3.78 -5.86 -17.88
C THR A 73 4.48 -5.69 -16.54
N TYR A 74 4.26 -6.59 -15.60
CA TYR A 74 4.93 -6.54 -14.31
C TYR A 74 6.46 -6.64 -14.48
N GLY A 75 7.19 -5.83 -13.72
CA GLY A 75 8.65 -5.80 -13.81
C GLY A 75 9.20 -4.90 -14.91
N THR A 76 8.31 -4.19 -15.61
CA THR A 76 8.69 -3.23 -16.64
C THR A 76 8.36 -1.82 -16.15
N CYS A 77 9.34 -0.91 -16.24
CA CYS A 77 9.13 0.48 -15.85
C CYS A 77 8.02 1.11 -16.71
N VAL A 78 7.00 1.67 -16.10
CA VAL A 78 5.88 2.29 -16.81
C VAL A 78 6.28 3.59 -17.51
N ARG A 79 7.40 4.19 -17.11
CA ARG A 79 7.87 5.46 -17.66
C ARG A 79 8.81 5.30 -18.85
N CYS A 80 9.81 4.43 -18.72
CA CYS A 80 10.84 4.27 -19.76
C CYS A 80 10.78 2.93 -20.49
N GLY A 81 10.00 1.99 -20.01
CA GLY A 81 9.88 0.67 -20.66
C GLY A 81 11.03 -0.29 -20.36
N ALA A 82 12.01 0.13 -19.57
CA ALA A 82 13.14 -0.73 -19.22
C ALA A 82 12.73 -1.74 -18.14
N ALA A 83 13.45 -2.85 -18.04
CA ALA A 83 13.23 -3.84 -17.00
C ALA A 83 13.63 -3.28 -15.63
N ILE A 84 12.79 -3.52 -14.64
CA ILE A 84 13.12 -3.19 -13.25
C ILE A 84 13.99 -4.31 -12.71
N SER A 85 15.07 -3.99 -11.98
CA SER A 85 15.98 -5.01 -11.46
C SER A 85 15.27 -5.91 -10.45
N ALA A 86 15.70 -7.18 -10.39
CA ALA A 86 15.17 -8.14 -9.44
C ALA A 86 15.39 -7.68 -8.00
N GLU A 87 16.54 -7.08 -7.71
CA GLU A 87 16.84 -6.54 -6.38
C GLU A 87 15.83 -5.47 -5.95
N ARG A 88 15.47 -4.59 -6.87
CA ARG A 88 14.49 -3.55 -6.58
C ARG A 88 13.10 -4.13 -6.39
N LEU A 89 12.72 -5.12 -7.18
CA LEU A 89 11.45 -5.82 -7.03
C LEU A 89 11.39 -6.62 -5.74
N ASP A 90 12.50 -7.17 -5.28
CA ASP A 90 12.58 -7.86 -3.98
C ASP A 90 12.32 -6.88 -2.83
N ALA A 91 12.87 -5.69 -2.91
CA ALA A 91 12.70 -4.67 -1.88
C ALA A 91 11.36 -3.94 -1.99
N LEU A 92 10.93 -3.65 -3.21
CA LEU A 92 9.71 -2.88 -3.50
C LEU A 92 8.93 -3.58 -4.61
N PRO A 93 8.22 -4.68 -4.30
CA PRO A 93 7.51 -5.44 -5.33
C PRO A 93 6.40 -4.64 -6.03
N GLU A 94 5.86 -3.60 -5.41
CA GLU A 94 4.82 -2.76 -5.97
C GLU A 94 5.34 -1.60 -6.83
N THR A 95 6.66 -1.43 -6.95
CA THR A 95 7.21 -0.29 -7.67
C THR A 95 6.86 -0.33 -9.16
N PRO A 96 6.34 0.77 -9.72
CA PRO A 96 6.09 0.88 -11.16
C PRO A 96 7.29 1.41 -11.94
N HIS A 97 8.35 1.87 -11.28
CA HIS A 97 9.48 2.56 -11.88
C HIS A 97 10.80 1.86 -11.62
N CYS A 98 11.71 1.91 -12.60
CA CYS A 98 13.07 1.50 -12.39
C CYS A 98 13.79 2.52 -11.49
N LYS A 99 14.96 2.16 -10.98
CA LYS A 99 15.72 3.00 -10.08
C LYS A 99 15.99 4.39 -10.66
N THR A 100 16.36 4.45 -11.92
CA THR A 100 16.67 5.71 -12.62
C THR A 100 15.45 6.63 -12.69
N CYS A 101 14.30 6.09 -13.11
CA CYS A 101 13.08 6.88 -13.19
C CYS A 101 12.57 7.30 -11.82
N ALA A 102 12.68 6.43 -10.82
CA ALA A 102 12.28 6.77 -9.45
C ALA A 102 13.11 7.92 -8.91
N LEU A 103 14.42 7.93 -9.15
CA LEU A 103 15.29 9.03 -8.75
C LEU A 103 14.94 10.34 -9.45
N SER A 104 14.55 10.27 -10.72
CA SER A 104 14.12 11.45 -11.48
C SER A 104 12.84 12.06 -10.93
N LEU A 105 11.92 11.23 -10.41
CA LEU A 105 10.66 11.69 -9.86
C LEU A 105 10.81 12.37 -8.50
N VAL A 106 11.87 12.06 -7.77
CA VAL A 106 12.14 12.64 -6.45
C VAL A 106 12.76 14.04 -6.56
N GLN A 107 13.36 14.36 -7.69
CA GLN A 107 13.98 15.68 -7.92
C GLN A 107 12.92 16.72 -8.35
#